data_bf19f8749da508d65666b1273288b35c
#
_entry.id   bf19f8749da508d65666b1273288b35c
#
_cell.length_a   1.000
_cell.length_b   1.000
_cell.length_c   1.000
_cell.angle_alpha   90.00
_cell.angle_beta   90.00
_cell.angle_gamma   90.00
#
_symmetry.space_group_name_H-M   'P 1'
#
loop_
_entity.id
_entity.type
_entity.pdbx_description
1 polymer ?
#
loop_
_entity_poly.entity_id
_entity_poly.type
_entity_poly.pdbx_seq_one_letter_code
_entity_poly.pdbx_strand_id
1 'polypeptide(L)'
;MKKIIFIALLCAQLGHAQDSPSGLAGKHNEVRVDLLSLVALSKYNLSYERYLGEDWSLGLSVNYANNKRVNDDFDEGNRNTIPKYEITPFVRYKLSKSLSRFYFAEVFASANGGDFREITRFNENNVGYYDIEKSDYFDVAIGAGAGYKMYIKEQFAIELLVGFGVNTIDTDKSPDVFSRVGLSFGYRF
;
A
#
# COMPACT_ATOMS: atom_id res chain seq x y z
N MET A 1 25.17 -4.13 -10.46
CA MET A 1 25.64 -2.74 -10.38
C MET A 1 25.27 -1.90 -11.61
N LYS A 2 25.46 -2.38 -12.87
CA LYS A 2 25.12 -1.57 -14.08
C LYS A 2 23.64 -1.16 -14.19
N LYS A 3 22.68 -1.99 -13.71
CA LYS A 3 21.23 -1.68 -13.75
C LYS A 3 20.81 -0.58 -12.75
N ILE A 4 21.50 -0.44 -11.62
CA ILE A 4 21.22 0.58 -10.61
C ILE A 4 21.68 1.96 -11.10
N ILE A 5 22.82 2.00 -11.81
CA ILE A 5 23.37 3.24 -12.40
C ILE A 5 22.43 3.76 -13.49
N PHE A 6 21.80 2.90 -14.28
CA PHE A 6 20.84 3.29 -15.32
C PHE A 6 19.56 3.93 -14.73
N ILE A 7 19.07 3.41 -13.61
CA ILE A 7 17.91 3.95 -12.88
C ILE A 7 18.28 5.32 -12.26
N ALA A 8 19.47 5.46 -11.68
CA ALA A 8 19.95 6.73 -11.12
C ALA A 8 20.15 7.81 -12.21
N LEU A 9 20.62 7.44 -13.40
CA LEU A 9 20.77 8.37 -14.53
C LEU A 9 19.40 8.81 -15.09
N LEU A 10 18.41 7.92 -15.12
CA LEU A 10 17.04 8.25 -15.53
C LEU A 10 16.39 9.24 -14.56
N CYS A 11 16.61 9.08 -13.26
CA CYS A 11 16.13 10.02 -12.23
C CYS A 11 16.78 11.40 -12.32
N ALA A 12 18.05 11.49 -12.73
CA ALA A 12 18.77 12.77 -12.85
C ALA A 12 18.27 13.66 -14.01
N GLN A 13 17.68 13.07 -15.06
CA GLN A 13 17.13 13.82 -16.21
C GLN A 13 15.77 14.47 -15.90
N LEU A 14 15.09 14.06 -14.82
CA LEU A 14 13.76 14.58 -14.45
C LEU A 14 13.82 15.93 -13.68
N GLY A 15 15.03 16.46 -13.41
CA GLY A 15 15.23 17.65 -12.59
C GLY A 15 14.97 19.01 -13.27
N HIS A 16 14.65 19.09 -14.57
CA HIS A 16 14.57 20.34 -15.31
C HIS A 16 13.17 20.69 -15.87
N ALA A 17 12.10 20.32 -15.17
CA ALA A 17 10.77 20.82 -15.53
C ALA A 17 10.57 22.22 -14.94
N GLN A 18 10.57 23.25 -15.79
CA GLN A 18 10.23 24.63 -15.45
C GLN A 18 8.76 24.72 -15.04
N ASP A 19 8.46 25.46 -13.97
CA ASP A 19 7.10 25.75 -13.48
C ASP A 19 6.37 26.69 -14.47
N SER A 20 5.71 26.13 -15.46
CA SER A 20 4.65 26.79 -16.21
C SER A 20 3.35 26.75 -15.39
N PRO A 21 2.38 27.70 -15.58
CA PRO A 21 1.07 27.59 -14.92
C PRO A 21 0.48 26.23 -15.25
N SER A 22 0.43 25.36 -14.24
CA SER A 22 0.28 23.93 -14.48
C SER A 22 -1.15 23.60 -14.88
N GLY A 23 -1.33 22.92 -16.00
CA GLY A 23 -2.60 22.30 -16.41
C GLY A 23 -3.16 21.29 -15.40
N LEU A 24 -2.47 21.08 -14.27
CA LEU A 24 -2.93 20.31 -13.11
C LEU A 24 -4.02 21.01 -12.31
N ALA A 25 -4.12 22.36 -12.35
CA ALA A 25 -5.04 23.12 -11.51
C ALA A 25 -6.54 22.79 -11.78
N GLY A 26 -6.86 22.35 -13.01
CA GLY A 26 -8.22 21.93 -13.38
C GLY A 26 -8.50 20.44 -13.25
N LYS A 27 -7.50 19.62 -12.88
CA LYS A 27 -7.63 18.17 -12.80
C LYS A 27 -7.75 17.74 -11.34
N HIS A 28 -8.88 17.17 -11.01
CA HIS A 28 -9.20 16.85 -9.62
C HIS A 28 -9.22 15.37 -9.28
N ASN A 29 -9.07 14.50 -10.27
CA ASN A 29 -9.18 13.06 -10.08
C ASN A 29 -7.89 12.36 -10.54
N GLU A 30 -7.48 11.34 -9.82
CA GLU A 30 -6.30 10.54 -10.15
C GLU A 30 -6.55 9.07 -9.88
N VAL A 31 -6.13 8.21 -10.79
CA VAL A 31 -6.08 6.76 -10.61
C VAL A 31 -4.63 6.30 -10.61
N ARG A 32 -4.30 5.32 -9.77
CA ARG A 32 -2.93 4.78 -9.64
C ARG A 32 -2.91 3.28 -9.49
N VAL A 33 -1.82 2.68 -9.96
CA VAL A 33 -1.45 1.29 -9.75
C VAL A 33 -0.09 1.25 -9.05
N ASP A 34 0.06 0.43 -8.02
CA ASP A 34 1.33 0.24 -7.33
C ASP A 34 2.16 -0.85 -8.02
N LEU A 35 3.23 -0.41 -8.67
CA LEU A 35 4.13 -1.29 -9.41
C LEU A 35 5.03 -2.11 -8.48
N LEU A 36 5.41 -1.57 -7.32
CA LEU A 36 6.23 -2.30 -6.36
C LEU A 36 5.47 -3.48 -5.77
N SER A 37 4.24 -3.25 -5.35
CA SER A 37 3.35 -4.30 -4.83
C SER A 37 3.07 -5.36 -5.88
N LEU A 38 2.84 -4.96 -7.13
CA LEU A 38 2.57 -5.88 -8.23
C LEU A 38 3.77 -6.81 -8.54
N VAL A 39 4.98 -6.23 -8.65
CA VAL A 39 6.17 -6.98 -9.09
C VAL A 39 6.84 -7.74 -7.94
N ALA A 40 6.95 -7.13 -6.76
CA ALA A 40 7.67 -7.71 -5.63
C ALA A 40 6.81 -8.61 -4.75
N LEU A 41 5.51 -8.30 -4.62
CA LEU A 41 4.61 -8.95 -3.67
C LEU A 41 3.48 -9.75 -4.33
N SER A 42 3.36 -9.71 -5.67
CA SER A 42 2.21 -10.27 -6.42
C SER A 42 0.87 -9.81 -5.84
N LYS A 43 0.82 -8.54 -5.43
CA LYS A 43 -0.31 -7.88 -4.83
C LYS A 43 -0.85 -6.84 -5.80
N TYR A 44 -2.08 -7.02 -6.21
CA TYR A 44 -2.77 -6.08 -7.10
C TYR A 44 -3.28 -4.90 -6.28
N ASN A 45 -2.86 -3.69 -6.66
CA ASN A 45 -3.30 -2.46 -6.03
C ASN A 45 -3.93 -1.53 -7.05
N LEU A 46 -5.10 -1.00 -6.72
CA LEU A 46 -5.74 0.10 -7.45
C LEU A 46 -6.11 1.18 -6.45
N SER A 47 -5.71 2.41 -6.74
CA SER A 47 -6.02 3.57 -5.90
C SER A 47 -6.70 4.65 -6.73
N TYR A 48 -7.69 5.31 -6.11
CA TYR A 48 -8.32 6.52 -6.61
C TYR A 48 -8.12 7.63 -5.60
N GLU A 49 -7.79 8.83 -6.09
CA GLU A 49 -7.59 10.04 -5.28
C GLU A 49 -8.30 11.23 -5.89
N ARG A 50 -9.02 11.99 -5.06
CA ARG A 50 -9.68 13.23 -5.42
C ARG A 50 -9.07 14.40 -4.68
N TYR A 51 -8.63 15.40 -5.41
CA TYR A 51 -8.09 16.65 -4.90
C TYR A 51 -9.22 17.62 -4.52
N LEU A 52 -9.23 18.06 -3.27
CA LEU A 52 -10.25 18.96 -2.69
C LEU A 52 -9.76 20.43 -2.64
N GLY A 53 -8.90 20.81 -3.52
CA GLY A 53 -8.25 22.10 -3.59
C GLY A 53 -6.75 21.95 -3.79
N GLU A 54 -5.99 22.91 -3.27
CA GLU A 54 -4.54 22.92 -3.50
C GLU A 54 -3.78 21.99 -2.55
N ASP A 55 -4.23 21.82 -1.33
CA ASP A 55 -3.46 21.16 -0.26
C ASP A 55 -4.02 19.83 0.19
N TRP A 56 -5.33 19.60 0.04
CA TRP A 56 -5.99 18.41 0.54
C TRP A 56 -6.44 17.46 -0.55
N SER A 57 -6.31 16.19 -0.30
CA SER A 57 -6.94 15.15 -1.10
C SER A 57 -7.49 14.03 -0.21
N LEU A 58 -8.48 13.34 -0.73
CA LEU A 58 -9.00 12.11 -0.14
C LEU A 58 -8.97 11.00 -1.19
N GLY A 59 -8.84 9.76 -0.76
CA GLY A 59 -8.80 8.65 -1.69
C GLY A 59 -9.12 7.32 -1.05
N LEU A 60 -9.17 6.33 -1.93
CA LEU A 60 -9.41 4.94 -1.59
C LEU A 60 -8.40 4.06 -2.33
N SER A 61 -7.79 3.14 -1.61
CA SER A 61 -6.91 2.12 -2.15
C SER A 61 -7.51 0.75 -1.90
N VAL A 62 -7.53 -0.10 -2.90
CA VAL A 62 -7.97 -1.49 -2.79
C VAL A 62 -6.81 -2.40 -3.18
N ASN A 63 -6.51 -3.35 -2.31
CA ASN A 63 -5.47 -4.34 -2.51
C ASN A 63 -6.05 -5.74 -2.49
N TYR A 64 -5.55 -6.58 -3.38
CA TYR A 64 -5.80 -8.02 -3.38
C TYR A 64 -4.48 -8.76 -3.59
N ALA A 65 -4.17 -9.67 -2.69
CA ALA A 65 -2.95 -10.47 -2.74
C ALA A 65 -3.29 -11.93 -3.07
N ASN A 66 -2.62 -12.48 -4.09
CA ASN A 66 -2.68 -13.89 -4.44
C ASN A 66 -1.29 -14.34 -4.90
N ASN A 67 -0.38 -14.52 -3.95
CA ASN A 67 1.00 -14.91 -4.22
C ASN A 67 1.18 -16.40 -3.90
N LYS A 68 1.46 -17.21 -4.91
CA LYS A 68 1.65 -18.65 -4.75
C LYS A 68 2.72 -18.98 -3.69
N ARG A 69 3.88 -18.31 -3.73
CA ARG A 69 4.96 -18.56 -2.77
C ARG A 69 4.51 -18.26 -1.32
N VAL A 70 3.76 -17.19 -1.10
CA VAL A 70 3.25 -16.82 0.22
C VAL A 70 2.21 -17.84 0.69
N ASN A 71 1.38 -18.35 -0.22
CA ASN A 71 0.41 -19.40 0.09
C ASN A 71 1.11 -20.72 0.40
N ASP A 72 2.13 -21.10 -0.38
CA ASP A 72 2.94 -22.32 -0.13
C ASP A 72 3.64 -22.20 1.24
N ASP A 73 4.28 -21.07 1.59
CA ASP A 73 4.89 -20.80 2.90
C ASP A 73 3.87 -20.93 4.06
N PHE A 74 2.62 -20.54 3.83
CA PHE A 74 1.54 -20.69 4.79
C PHE A 74 1.11 -22.16 4.95
N ASP A 75 0.95 -22.88 3.85
CA ASP A 75 0.56 -24.30 3.88
C ASP A 75 1.65 -25.17 4.50
N GLU A 76 2.92 -24.85 4.28
CA GLU A 76 4.08 -25.52 4.89
C GLU A 76 4.30 -25.15 6.36
N GLY A 77 3.66 -24.12 6.89
CA GLY A 77 3.78 -23.69 8.28
C GLY A 77 4.90 -22.70 8.58
N ASN A 78 5.51 -22.15 7.56
CA ASN A 78 6.55 -21.12 7.69
C ASN A 78 5.95 -19.75 8.03
N ARG A 79 4.61 -19.62 7.95
CA ARG A 79 3.88 -18.39 8.18
C ARG A 79 2.50 -18.68 8.79
N ASN A 80 2.10 -17.90 9.79
CA ASN A 80 0.82 -18.09 10.46
C ASN A 80 -0.31 -17.20 9.91
N THR A 81 0.03 -16.09 9.24
CA THR A 81 -0.94 -15.11 8.74
C THR A 81 -0.64 -14.71 7.30
N ILE A 82 -1.67 -14.66 6.47
CA ILE A 82 -1.60 -14.14 5.10
C ILE A 82 -2.65 -13.06 4.91
N PRO A 83 -2.28 -11.77 4.77
CA PRO A 83 -3.20 -10.74 4.31
C PRO A 83 -3.60 -11.00 2.86
N LYS A 84 -4.90 -11.07 2.58
CA LYS A 84 -5.44 -11.31 1.23
C LYS A 84 -6.08 -10.08 0.60
N TYR A 85 -6.75 -9.28 1.40
CA TYR A 85 -7.43 -8.09 0.90
C TYR A 85 -7.27 -6.91 1.87
N GLU A 86 -7.27 -5.71 1.30
CA GLU A 86 -7.23 -4.46 2.05
C GLU A 86 -8.07 -3.41 1.31
N ILE A 87 -8.88 -2.67 2.05
CA ILE A 87 -9.62 -1.50 1.58
C ILE A 87 -9.23 -0.35 2.48
N THR A 88 -8.57 0.64 1.92
CA THR A 88 -7.89 1.69 2.69
C THR A 88 -8.32 3.07 2.22
N PRO A 89 -9.33 3.70 2.83
CA PRO A 89 -9.55 5.13 2.73
C PRO A 89 -8.38 5.90 3.36
N PHE A 90 -8.03 7.02 2.73
CA PHE A 90 -6.95 7.89 3.19
C PHE A 90 -7.26 9.37 2.93
N VAL A 91 -6.65 10.22 3.74
CA VAL A 91 -6.63 11.67 3.57
C VAL A 91 -5.18 12.13 3.52
N ARG A 92 -4.86 13.03 2.61
CA ARG A 92 -3.52 13.57 2.41
C ARG A 92 -3.50 15.08 2.53
N TYR A 93 -2.40 15.56 3.06
CA TYR A 93 -2.05 16.97 3.10
C TYR A 93 -0.74 17.20 2.36
N LYS A 94 -0.76 18.12 1.40
CA LYS A 94 0.42 18.50 0.63
C LYS A 94 1.32 19.42 1.47
N LEU A 95 2.58 19.08 1.61
CA LEU A 95 3.57 19.78 2.44
C LEU A 95 4.35 20.85 1.69
N SER A 96 4.24 20.93 0.35
CA SER A 96 4.99 21.87 -0.47
C SER A 96 4.09 22.62 -1.44
N LYS A 97 4.48 23.84 -1.83
CA LYS A 97 3.66 24.73 -2.67
C LYS A 97 3.59 24.33 -4.14
N SER A 98 4.52 23.51 -4.63
CA SER A 98 4.54 23.10 -6.05
C SER A 98 3.39 22.16 -6.36
N LEU A 99 2.76 22.31 -7.52
CA LEU A 99 1.71 21.42 -8.02
C LEU A 99 2.28 20.24 -8.81
N SER A 100 3.47 20.40 -9.39
CA SER A 100 4.08 19.39 -10.25
C SER A 100 4.94 18.36 -9.49
N ARG A 101 5.43 18.72 -8.30
CA ARG A 101 6.23 17.85 -7.43
C ARG A 101 6.09 18.30 -5.98
N PHE A 102 5.71 17.37 -5.11
CA PHE A 102 5.48 17.71 -3.71
C PHE A 102 5.66 16.51 -2.78
N TYR A 103 6.00 16.82 -1.54
CA TYR A 103 5.87 15.90 -0.42
C TYR A 103 4.46 16.00 0.15
N PHE A 104 3.97 14.89 0.69
CA PHE A 104 2.68 14.84 1.37
C PHE A 104 2.77 14.00 2.64
N ALA A 105 1.92 14.33 3.59
CA ALA A 105 1.58 13.48 4.72
C ALA A 105 0.25 12.80 4.47
N GLU A 106 0.08 11.58 4.97
CA GLU A 106 -1.13 10.77 4.82
C GLU A 106 -1.57 10.25 6.18
N VAL A 107 -2.87 10.25 6.43
CA VAL A 107 -3.49 9.45 7.48
C VAL A 107 -4.48 8.49 6.83
N PHE A 108 -4.58 7.27 7.35
CA PHE A 108 -5.41 6.25 6.77
C PHE A 108 -6.05 5.34 7.82
N ALA A 109 -7.16 4.73 7.43
CA ALA A 109 -7.70 3.55 8.07
C ALA A 109 -7.76 2.42 7.04
N SER A 110 -7.58 1.17 7.42
CA SER A 110 -7.61 0.04 6.49
C SER A 110 -8.43 -1.09 7.07
N ALA A 111 -9.50 -1.47 6.38
CA ALA A 111 -10.15 -2.76 6.61
C ALA A 111 -9.36 -3.82 5.86
N ASN A 112 -8.79 -4.76 6.58
CA ASN A 112 -7.92 -5.79 6.03
C ASN A 112 -8.29 -7.16 6.57
N GLY A 113 -7.94 -8.22 5.83
CA GLY A 113 -8.23 -9.58 6.27
C GLY A 113 -7.54 -10.62 5.40
N GLY A 114 -7.61 -11.84 5.85
CA GLY A 114 -6.99 -12.98 5.18
C GLY A 114 -7.05 -14.24 5.99
N ASP A 115 -6.14 -15.18 5.74
CA ASP A 115 -6.11 -16.47 6.42
C ASP A 115 -5.15 -16.42 7.62
N PHE A 116 -5.55 -17.13 8.67
CA PHE A 116 -4.78 -17.37 9.87
C PHE A 116 -4.72 -18.88 10.16
N ARG A 117 -3.59 -19.34 10.71
CA ARG A 117 -3.42 -20.72 11.15
C ARG A 117 -2.81 -20.75 12.56
N GLU A 118 -3.31 -21.68 13.33
CA GLU A 118 -2.86 -21.92 14.70
C GLU A 118 -2.63 -23.42 14.91
N ILE A 119 -1.64 -23.76 15.74
CA ILE A 119 -1.40 -25.14 16.17
C ILE A 119 -2.12 -25.30 17.50
N THR A 120 -3.25 -25.99 17.47
CA THR A 120 -4.09 -26.23 18.66
C THR A 120 -3.85 -27.61 19.20
N ARG A 121 -3.72 -27.71 20.53
CA ARG A 121 -3.60 -28.99 21.21
C ARG A 121 -4.98 -29.51 21.58
N PHE A 122 -5.32 -30.63 20.98
CA PHE A 122 -6.55 -31.37 21.33
C PHE A 122 -6.22 -32.51 22.29
N ASN A 123 -7.18 -32.85 23.12
CA ASN A 123 -7.09 -33.97 24.05
C ASN A 123 -8.33 -34.88 23.88
N GLU A 124 -8.09 -36.06 23.33
CA GLU A 124 -9.14 -37.04 23.08
C GLU A 124 -8.74 -38.35 23.76
N ASN A 125 -9.63 -38.90 24.63
CA ASN A 125 -9.40 -40.12 25.38
C ASN A 125 -8.11 -40.14 26.24
N ASN A 126 -7.74 -39.00 26.82
CA ASN A 126 -6.48 -38.81 27.59
C ASN A 126 -5.21 -38.87 26.74
N VAL A 127 -5.33 -38.84 25.42
CA VAL A 127 -4.18 -38.71 24.47
C VAL A 127 -4.20 -37.31 23.88
N GLY A 128 -3.14 -36.53 24.14
CA GLY A 128 -2.97 -35.22 23.56
C GLY A 128 -2.37 -35.34 22.15
N TYR A 129 -3.01 -34.69 21.18
CA TYR A 129 -2.44 -34.51 19.84
C TYR A 129 -2.50 -33.06 19.42
N TYR A 130 -1.65 -32.67 18.47
CA TYR A 130 -1.64 -31.33 17.87
C TYR A 130 -2.27 -31.37 16.49
N ASP A 131 -3.14 -30.43 16.22
CA ASP A 131 -3.74 -30.27 14.91
C ASP A 131 -3.64 -28.81 14.47
N ILE A 132 -3.74 -28.57 13.16
CA ILE A 132 -3.65 -27.26 12.56
C ILE A 132 -5.06 -26.75 12.30
N GLU A 133 -5.43 -25.73 13.03
CA GLU A 133 -6.69 -25.02 12.81
C GLU A 133 -6.46 -23.83 11.88
N LYS A 134 -7.18 -23.79 10.75
CA LYS A 134 -7.17 -22.67 9.81
C LYS A 134 -8.46 -21.87 9.98
N SER A 135 -8.34 -20.56 10.12
CA SER A 135 -9.46 -19.62 10.24
C SER A 135 -9.18 -18.36 9.44
N ASP A 136 -10.21 -17.57 9.20
CA ASP A 136 -10.07 -16.25 8.60
C ASP A 136 -9.93 -15.21 9.72
N TYR A 137 -9.25 -14.11 9.43
CA TYR A 137 -9.23 -12.92 10.29
C TYR A 137 -9.74 -11.70 9.52
N PHE A 138 -10.27 -10.76 10.27
CA PHE A 138 -10.62 -9.43 9.81
C PHE A 138 -10.18 -8.39 10.84
N ASP A 139 -9.48 -7.36 10.38
CA ASP A 139 -9.01 -6.29 11.25
C ASP A 139 -9.20 -4.91 10.63
N VAL A 140 -9.11 -3.89 11.48
CA VAL A 140 -9.06 -2.49 11.07
C VAL A 140 -7.76 -1.88 11.56
N ALA A 141 -6.91 -1.46 10.62
CA ALA A 141 -5.69 -0.74 10.93
C ALA A 141 -5.92 0.77 10.87
N ILE A 142 -5.24 1.51 11.74
CA ILE A 142 -5.16 2.97 11.69
C ILE A 142 -3.68 3.34 11.61
N GLY A 143 -3.34 4.30 10.75
CA GLY A 143 -1.96 4.65 10.53
C GLY A 143 -1.74 5.99 9.86
N ALA A 144 -0.46 6.29 9.70
CA ALA A 144 0.02 7.49 9.02
C ALA A 144 1.19 7.16 8.11
N GLY A 145 1.43 8.02 7.14
CA GLY A 145 2.52 7.89 6.20
C GLY A 145 2.96 9.21 5.62
N ALA A 146 4.02 9.15 4.85
CA ALA A 146 4.51 10.27 4.06
C ALA A 146 4.97 9.77 2.71
N GLY A 147 4.96 10.64 1.73
CA GLY A 147 5.38 10.30 0.39
C GLY A 147 5.84 11.49 -0.41
N TYR A 148 6.32 11.16 -1.58
CA TYR A 148 6.72 12.12 -2.61
C TYR A 148 6.00 11.79 -3.90
N LYS A 149 5.42 12.81 -4.53
CA LYS A 149 4.72 12.71 -5.80
C LYS A 149 5.29 13.69 -6.80
N MET A 150 5.47 13.24 -8.03
CA MET A 150 5.86 14.07 -9.16
C MET A 150 4.98 13.79 -10.36
N TYR A 151 4.70 14.84 -11.16
CA TYR A 151 3.95 14.74 -12.39
C TYR A 151 4.84 14.92 -13.61
N ILE A 152 4.66 14.07 -14.60
CA ILE A 152 5.28 14.16 -15.92
C ILE A 152 4.18 14.58 -16.90
N LYS A 153 4.46 15.60 -17.71
CA LYS A 153 3.51 16.16 -18.69
C LYS A 153 2.15 16.54 -18.08
N GLU A 154 2.15 16.96 -16.80
CA GLU A 154 0.94 17.42 -16.08
C GLU A 154 -0.22 16.41 -16.07
N GLN A 155 0.07 15.14 -16.19
CA GLN A 155 -0.93 14.06 -16.22
C GLN A 155 -0.45 12.79 -15.55
N PHE A 156 0.78 12.36 -15.82
CA PHE A 156 1.28 11.10 -15.30
C PHE A 156 1.97 11.31 -13.97
N ALA A 157 1.47 10.65 -12.94
CA ALA A 157 2.02 10.68 -11.60
C ALA A 157 3.02 9.54 -11.38
N ILE A 158 4.13 9.84 -10.73
CA ILE A 158 5.01 8.87 -10.08
C ILE A 158 4.98 9.20 -8.60
N GLU A 159 4.72 8.21 -7.77
CA GLU A 159 4.56 8.37 -6.33
C GLU A 159 5.37 7.33 -5.57
N LEU A 160 6.10 7.80 -4.55
CA LEU A 160 6.71 6.98 -3.51
C LEU A 160 5.94 7.21 -2.22
N LEU A 161 5.53 6.13 -1.56
CA LEU A 161 4.81 6.16 -0.28
C LEU A 161 5.49 5.23 0.73
N VAL A 162 5.61 5.69 1.95
CA VAL A 162 5.96 4.88 3.12
C VAL A 162 5.02 5.25 4.26
N GLY A 163 4.34 4.27 4.81
CA GLY A 163 3.40 4.45 5.92
C GLY A 163 3.34 3.22 6.80
N PHE A 164 2.96 3.44 8.06
CA PHE A 164 2.80 2.39 9.05
C PHE A 164 1.52 2.64 9.85
N GLY A 165 0.90 1.57 10.27
CA GLY A 165 -0.27 1.56 11.12
C GLY A 165 -0.25 0.37 12.07
N VAL A 166 -1.25 0.30 12.92
CA VAL A 166 -1.47 -0.79 13.85
C VAL A 166 -2.87 -1.35 13.64
N ASN A 167 -2.98 -2.65 13.68
CA ASN A 167 -4.27 -3.37 13.71
C ASN A 167 -4.87 -3.25 15.11
N THR A 168 -6.21 -3.20 15.22
CA THR A 168 -6.89 -2.79 16.47
C THR A 168 -8.00 -3.70 16.94
N ILE A 169 -8.46 -4.68 16.14
CA ILE A 169 -9.64 -5.50 16.45
C ILE A 169 -9.24 -6.95 16.78
N ASP A 170 -8.60 -7.63 15.85
CA ASP A 170 -8.23 -9.07 15.96
C ASP A 170 -6.70 -9.21 16.01
N THR A 171 -6.10 -8.57 17.01
CA THR A 171 -4.64 -8.45 17.14
C THR A 171 -3.94 -9.78 17.40
N ASP A 172 -4.65 -10.81 17.85
CA ASP A 172 -4.09 -12.14 18.08
C ASP A 172 -3.86 -12.91 16.77
N LYS A 173 -4.60 -12.56 15.69
CA LYS A 173 -4.54 -13.24 14.40
C LYS A 173 -3.97 -12.37 13.29
N SER A 174 -4.21 -11.06 13.36
CA SER A 174 -3.71 -10.10 12.38
C SER A 174 -2.24 -9.76 12.63
N PRO A 175 -1.49 -9.30 11.62
CA PRO A 175 -0.15 -8.76 11.84
C PRO A 175 -0.16 -7.54 12.76
N ASP A 176 0.74 -7.45 13.73
CA ASP A 176 0.85 -6.30 14.66
C ASP A 176 1.02 -4.97 13.92
N VAL A 177 1.82 -4.98 12.85
CA VAL A 177 2.14 -3.80 12.06
C VAL A 177 1.52 -3.90 10.69
N PHE A 178 0.71 -2.91 10.36
CA PHE A 178 0.20 -2.69 9.01
C PHE A 178 1.14 -1.74 8.25
N SER A 179 1.74 -2.21 7.16
CA SER A 179 2.71 -1.44 6.38
C SER A 179 2.17 -1.06 5.01
N ARG A 180 2.40 0.19 4.61
CA ARG A 180 2.09 0.73 3.28
C ARG A 180 3.36 1.28 2.65
N VAL A 181 3.99 0.48 1.82
CA VAL A 181 5.17 0.88 1.05
C VAL A 181 4.86 0.66 -0.41
N GLY A 182 5.01 1.68 -1.23
CA GLY A 182 4.65 1.62 -2.64
C GLY A 182 5.45 2.54 -3.54
N LEU A 183 5.60 2.09 -4.77
CA LEU A 183 6.00 2.88 -5.94
C LEU A 183 4.88 2.82 -6.95
N SER A 184 4.11 3.89 -7.05
CA SER A 184 2.90 3.93 -7.87
C SER A 184 3.11 4.75 -9.13
N PHE A 185 2.41 4.32 -10.19
CA PHE A 185 2.23 5.07 -11.41
C PHE A 185 0.75 5.41 -11.59
N GLY A 186 0.46 6.66 -11.94
CA GLY A 186 -0.90 7.16 -12.02
C GLY A 186 -1.18 8.09 -13.19
N TYR A 187 -2.47 8.36 -13.37
CA TYR A 187 -2.98 9.31 -14.35
C TYR A 187 -3.98 10.24 -13.68
N ARG A 188 -3.73 11.56 -13.83
CA ARG A 188 -4.57 12.64 -13.26
C ARG A 188 -5.40 13.32 -14.35
N PHE A 189 -6.70 13.49 -14.12
CA PHE A 189 -7.68 14.00 -15.08
C PHE A 189 -8.75 14.88 -14.42
#